data_da31328295561d222b366b6754cae095
#
_entry.id   da31328295561d222b366b6754cae095
#
_cell.length_a   1.000
_cell.length_b   1.000
_cell.length_c   1.000
_cell.angle_alpha   90.00
_cell.angle_beta   90.00
_cell.angle_gamma   90.00
#
_symmetry.space_group_name_H-M   'P 1'
#
loop_
_entity.id
_entity.type
_entity.pdbx_description
1 polymer ?
#
loop_
_entity_poly.entity_id
_entity_poly.type
_entity_poly.pdbx_seq_one_letter_code
_entity_poly.pdbx_strand_id
1 'polypeptide(L)'
;MIKYLIMDVDGTLTDGKIYMGPNGEAMKAFSIKDGYVVNYILKPAGIKPVIITARTSSIVQNRCKELGITEVYQGKTDKQMTLMDIVGDNNLSHCAYFGDDIIDINCMQPIKDAGGIVGCPADAVREVKQLSDYVCINKAGEGALR
;
A
#
# COMPACT_ATOMS: atom_id res chain seq x y z
N MET A 1 5.72 16.21 8.97
CA MET A 1 6.59 15.56 7.96
C MET A 1 6.28 14.07 7.95
N ILE A 2 6.00 13.48 6.77
CA ILE A 2 5.69 12.05 6.62
C ILE A 2 6.95 11.22 6.90
N LYS A 3 6.78 10.16 7.70
CA LYS A 3 7.83 9.20 8.09
C LYS A 3 7.55 7.78 7.57
N TYR A 4 6.28 7.46 7.35
CA TYR A 4 5.84 6.14 6.92
C TYR A 4 4.95 6.27 5.68
N LEU A 5 5.18 5.44 4.67
CA LEU A 5 4.23 5.19 3.60
C LEU A 5 3.73 3.75 3.72
N ILE A 6 2.49 3.63 4.16
CA ILE A 6 1.80 2.35 4.31
C ILE A 6 1.07 2.03 2.98
N MET A 7 1.24 0.83 2.47
CA MET A 7 0.66 0.42 1.18
C MET A 7 -0.01 -0.93 1.29
N ASP A 8 -1.18 -1.05 0.66
CA ASP A 8 -1.73 -2.35 0.30
C ASP A 8 -0.99 -2.91 -0.93
N VAL A 9 -1.33 -4.14 -1.33
CA VAL A 9 -0.69 -4.82 -2.47
C VAL A 9 -1.67 -5.05 -3.61
N ASP A 10 -2.67 -5.91 -3.41
CA ASP A 10 -3.58 -6.34 -4.48
C ASP A 10 -4.55 -5.22 -4.87
N GLY A 11 -4.45 -4.72 -6.10
CA GLY A 11 -5.23 -3.56 -6.56
C GLY A 11 -4.63 -2.20 -6.20
N THR A 12 -3.47 -2.17 -5.52
CA THR A 12 -2.73 -0.96 -5.14
C THR A 12 -1.36 -0.93 -5.83
N LEU A 13 -0.50 -1.90 -5.56
CA LEU A 13 0.80 -2.10 -6.22
C LEU A 13 0.73 -3.07 -7.40
N THR A 14 -0.29 -3.92 -7.43
CA THR A 14 -0.60 -4.80 -8.57
C THR A 14 -1.80 -4.27 -9.35
N ASP A 15 -2.06 -4.88 -10.50
CA ASP A 15 -3.24 -4.59 -11.33
C ASP A 15 -4.58 -5.08 -10.73
N GLY A 16 -4.55 -5.68 -9.54
CA GLY A 16 -5.73 -6.19 -8.84
C GLY A 16 -6.32 -7.48 -9.40
N LYS A 17 -5.70 -8.07 -10.41
CA LYS A 17 -6.15 -9.33 -11.02
C LYS A 17 -5.53 -10.53 -10.32
N ILE A 18 -6.27 -11.63 -10.31
CA ILE A 18 -5.79 -12.92 -9.85
C ILE A 18 -5.41 -13.77 -11.06
N TYR A 19 -4.14 -14.10 -11.21
CA TYR A 19 -3.63 -14.96 -12.28
C TYR A 19 -3.52 -16.39 -11.76
N MET A 20 -4.58 -17.18 -11.95
CA MET A 20 -4.68 -18.54 -11.44
C MET A 20 -3.96 -19.54 -12.33
N GLY A 21 -3.14 -20.38 -11.72
CA GLY A 21 -2.57 -21.59 -12.32
C GLY A 21 -3.20 -22.85 -11.70
N PRO A 22 -2.76 -24.05 -12.14
CA PRO A 22 -3.31 -25.31 -11.64
C PRO A 22 -3.06 -25.55 -10.14
N ASN A 23 -2.05 -24.89 -9.57
CA ASN A 23 -1.66 -25.04 -8.15
C ASN A 23 -1.97 -23.79 -7.30
N GLY A 24 -2.85 -22.89 -7.77
CA GLY A 24 -3.18 -21.63 -7.11
C GLY A 24 -2.72 -20.42 -7.90
N GLU A 25 -2.50 -19.31 -7.23
CA GLU A 25 -2.04 -18.07 -7.88
C GLU A 25 -0.64 -18.26 -8.48
N ALA A 26 -0.53 -18.04 -9.80
CA ALA A 26 0.70 -18.26 -10.55
C ALA A 26 1.61 -17.04 -10.59
N MET A 27 1.05 -15.83 -10.66
CA MET A 27 1.81 -14.57 -10.77
C MET A 27 1.02 -13.36 -10.27
N LYS A 28 1.74 -12.26 -10.07
CA LYS A 28 1.19 -10.92 -9.86
C LYS A 28 1.90 -9.94 -10.79
N ALA A 29 1.17 -8.96 -11.32
CA ALA A 29 1.72 -7.92 -12.18
C ALA A 29 2.01 -6.66 -11.35
N PHE A 30 3.30 -6.35 -11.15
CA PHE A 30 3.79 -5.12 -10.51
C PHE A 30 4.32 -4.14 -11.54
N SER A 31 4.30 -2.85 -11.23
CA SER A 31 4.93 -1.83 -12.06
C SER A 31 6.39 -1.59 -11.64
N ILE A 32 7.29 -1.58 -12.59
CA ILE A 32 8.69 -1.17 -12.35
C ILE A 32 8.78 0.30 -11.92
N LYS A 33 7.85 1.15 -12.38
CA LYS A 33 7.78 2.58 -12.02
C LYS A 33 7.49 2.76 -10.53
N ASP A 34 6.62 1.94 -9.96
CA ASP A 34 6.32 1.96 -8.53
C ASP A 34 7.53 1.49 -7.70
N GLY A 35 8.27 0.51 -8.20
CA GLY A 35 9.54 0.10 -7.58
C GLY A 35 10.58 1.22 -7.53
N TYR A 36 10.61 2.10 -8.52
CA TYR A 36 11.47 3.29 -8.53
C TYR A 36 11.18 4.21 -7.33
N VAL A 37 9.91 4.40 -6.99
CA VAL A 37 9.51 5.25 -5.84
C VAL A 37 10.17 4.77 -4.57
N VAL A 38 10.11 3.46 -4.30
CA VAL A 38 10.67 2.87 -3.07
C VAL A 38 12.17 3.16 -2.95
N ASN A 39 12.92 2.92 -4.03
CA ASN A 39 14.39 2.98 -3.97
C ASN A 39 14.94 4.40 -4.13
N TYR A 40 14.31 5.23 -4.95
CA TYR A 40 14.88 6.51 -5.37
C TYR A 40 14.13 7.74 -4.86
N ILE A 41 12.96 7.55 -4.24
CA ILE A 41 12.18 8.64 -3.64
C ILE A 41 12.07 8.44 -2.13
N LEU A 42 11.50 7.32 -1.67
CA LEU A 42 11.24 7.10 -0.25
C LEU A 42 12.52 6.97 0.57
N LYS A 43 13.45 6.11 0.13
CA LYS A 43 14.72 5.90 0.86
C LYS A 43 15.53 7.19 1.05
N PRO A 44 15.82 7.98 -0.01
CA PRO A 44 16.53 9.24 0.15
C PRO A 44 15.79 10.27 1.01
N ALA A 45 14.46 10.23 1.00
CA ALA A 45 13.63 11.11 1.83
C ALA A 45 13.51 10.66 3.29
N GLY A 46 14.09 9.49 3.65
CA GLY A 46 13.95 8.91 4.98
C GLY A 46 12.54 8.42 5.31
N ILE A 47 11.71 8.17 4.29
CA ILE A 47 10.35 7.65 4.45
C ILE A 47 10.40 6.12 4.42
N LYS A 48 9.88 5.49 5.46
CA LYS A 48 9.86 4.04 5.63
C LYS A 48 8.67 3.44 4.87
N PRO A 49 8.90 2.60 3.84
CA PRO A 49 7.82 1.87 3.19
C PRO A 49 7.35 0.70 4.09
N VAL A 50 6.04 0.53 4.21
CA VAL A 50 5.38 -0.51 5.00
C VAL A 50 4.31 -1.17 4.15
N ILE A 51 4.28 -2.49 4.12
CA ILE A 51 3.24 -3.27 3.45
C ILE A 51 2.30 -3.87 4.48
N ILE A 52 1.00 -3.63 4.34
CA ILE A 52 -0.07 -4.29 5.11
C ILE A 52 -1.08 -4.86 4.11
N THR A 53 -1.14 -6.18 4.00
CA THR A 53 -2.02 -6.85 3.04
C THR A 53 -2.76 -8.03 3.68
N ALA A 54 -4.01 -8.25 3.27
CA ALA A 54 -4.85 -9.31 3.82
C ALA A 54 -4.44 -10.71 3.34
N ARG A 55 -3.93 -10.81 2.12
CA ARG A 55 -3.49 -12.08 1.53
C ARG A 55 -2.05 -12.40 1.93
N THR A 56 -1.70 -13.69 1.80
CA THR A 56 -0.32 -14.17 1.99
C THR A 56 0.18 -14.76 0.68
N SER A 57 1.35 -14.29 0.22
CA SER A 57 1.94 -14.71 -1.04
C SER A 57 3.46 -14.64 -0.98
N SER A 58 4.12 -15.73 -1.40
CA SER A 58 5.58 -15.74 -1.58
C SER A 58 6.02 -14.78 -2.70
N ILE A 59 5.16 -14.51 -3.67
CA ILE A 59 5.40 -13.54 -4.75
C ILE A 59 5.57 -12.13 -4.17
N VAL A 60 4.69 -11.74 -3.25
CA VAL A 60 4.78 -10.44 -2.54
C VAL A 60 6.05 -10.38 -1.71
N GLN A 61 6.37 -11.43 -0.97
CA GLN A 61 7.60 -11.50 -0.17
C GLN A 61 8.85 -11.32 -1.03
N ASN A 62 8.91 -12.00 -2.17
CA ASN A 62 10.03 -11.89 -3.11
C ASN A 62 10.13 -10.48 -3.69
N ARG A 63 9.01 -9.87 -4.09
CA ARG A 63 9.01 -8.50 -4.61
C ARG A 63 9.45 -7.48 -3.56
N CYS A 64 8.97 -7.59 -2.35
CA CYS A 64 9.39 -6.72 -1.24
C CYS A 64 10.89 -6.85 -0.94
N LYS A 65 11.41 -8.08 -0.95
CA LYS A 65 12.85 -8.35 -0.77
C LYS A 65 13.68 -7.70 -1.87
N GLU A 66 13.25 -7.82 -3.13
CA GLU A 66 13.91 -7.18 -4.29
C GLU A 66 13.97 -5.66 -4.13
N LEU A 67 12.90 -5.03 -3.63
CA LEU A 67 12.83 -3.60 -3.39
C LEU A 67 13.48 -3.16 -2.08
N GLY A 68 13.93 -4.10 -1.25
CA GLY A 68 14.50 -3.82 0.07
C GLY A 68 13.48 -3.24 1.06
N ILE A 69 12.20 -3.65 0.93
CA ILE A 69 11.16 -3.35 1.92
C ILE A 69 11.23 -4.42 3.00
N THR A 70 11.49 -4.02 4.24
CA THR A 70 11.63 -4.92 5.39
C THR A 70 10.37 -5.04 6.23
N GLU A 71 9.53 -4.01 6.23
CA GLU A 71 8.26 -3.98 6.96
C GLU A 71 7.14 -4.56 6.09
N VAL A 72 6.94 -5.87 6.16
CA VAL A 72 5.99 -6.61 5.33
C VAL A 72 5.08 -7.45 6.21
N TYR A 73 3.83 -7.07 6.30
CA TYR A 73 2.80 -7.68 7.14
C TYR A 73 1.72 -8.28 6.25
N GLN A 74 1.81 -9.58 6.00
CA GLN A 74 0.88 -10.35 5.19
C GLN A 74 -0.13 -11.11 6.06
N GLY A 75 -1.28 -11.52 5.48
CA GLY A 75 -2.33 -12.26 6.20
C GLY A 75 -3.05 -11.41 7.25
N LYS A 76 -3.08 -10.09 7.09
CA LYS A 76 -3.65 -9.14 8.05
C LYS A 76 -5.03 -8.68 7.61
N THR A 77 -6.07 -9.36 8.08
CA THR A 77 -7.48 -8.97 7.83
C THR A 77 -7.88 -7.76 8.67
N ASP A 78 -7.38 -7.64 9.90
CA ASP A 78 -7.47 -6.41 10.69
C ASP A 78 -6.25 -5.54 10.43
N LYS A 79 -6.33 -4.76 9.35
CA LYS A 79 -5.25 -3.85 8.95
C LYS A 79 -5.08 -2.70 9.95
N GLN A 80 -6.15 -2.24 10.58
CA GLN A 80 -6.10 -1.13 11.54
C GLN A 80 -5.29 -1.52 12.78
N MET A 81 -5.57 -2.67 13.37
CA MET A 81 -4.81 -3.16 14.52
C MET A 81 -3.31 -3.29 14.15
N THR A 82 -3.02 -3.85 12.98
CA THR A 82 -1.65 -3.97 12.49
C THR A 82 -0.97 -2.59 12.32
N LEU A 83 -1.67 -1.61 11.77
CA LEU A 83 -1.18 -0.23 11.65
C LEU A 83 -0.82 0.36 13.02
N MET A 84 -1.73 0.22 14.00
CA MET A 84 -1.50 0.74 15.36
C MET A 84 -0.31 0.08 16.05
N ASP A 85 -0.13 -1.23 15.86
CA ASP A 85 1.03 -1.97 16.38
C ASP A 85 2.36 -1.47 15.81
N ILE A 86 2.36 -1.06 14.52
CA ILE A 86 3.58 -0.63 13.82
C ILE A 86 3.95 0.82 14.17
N VAL A 87 2.99 1.74 14.11
CA VAL A 87 3.28 3.17 14.19
C VAL A 87 2.86 3.80 15.52
N GLY A 88 1.88 3.22 16.21
CA GLY A 88 1.25 3.80 17.40
C GLY A 88 0.37 5.02 17.08
N ASP A 89 -0.60 5.29 17.94
CA ASP A 89 -1.58 6.37 17.76
C ASP A 89 -0.95 7.76 17.57
N ASN A 90 0.13 8.03 18.28
CA ASN A 90 0.79 9.34 18.27
C ASN A 90 1.55 9.64 16.95
N ASN A 91 1.70 8.66 16.06
CA ASN A 91 2.43 8.82 14.80
C ASN A 91 1.53 8.83 13.56
N LEU A 92 0.22 8.71 13.69
CA LEU A 92 -0.70 8.69 12.54
C LEU A 92 -0.59 9.94 11.66
N SER A 93 -0.34 11.12 12.25
CA SER A 93 -0.10 12.37 11.51
C SER A 93 1.20 12.36 10.68
N HIS A 94 2.09 11.40 10.93
CA HIS A 94 3.33 11.19 10.19
C HIS A 94 3.24 10.07 9.15
N CYS A 95 2.03 9.53 8.95
CA CYS A 95 1.76 8.46 8.00
C CYS A 95 1.15 8.98 6.70
N ALA A 96 1.54 8.36 5.59
CA ALA A 96 0.77 8.35 4.37
C ALA A 96 0.25 6.92 4.14
N TYR A 97 -0.99 6.78 3.65
CA TYR A 97 -1.56 5.48 3.28
C TYR A 97 -1.96 5.47 1.80
N PHE A 98 -1.62 4.39 1.13
CA PHE A 98 -1.97 4.16 -0.28
C PHE A 98 -2.70 2.83 -0.40
N GLY A 99 -3.98 2.86 -0.77
CA GLY A 99 -4.87 1.71 -0.85
C GLY A 99 -5.98 1.89 -1.87
N ASP A 100 -6.76 0.84 -2.15
CA ASP A 100 -7.74 0.83 -3.24
C ASP A 100 -9.14 0.34 -2.87
N ASP A 101 -9.29 -0.38 -1.76
CA ASP A 101 -10.55 -1.06 -1.44
C ASP A 101 -11.05 -0.73 -0.02
N ILE A 102 -12.28 -1.12 0.25
CA ILE A 102 -13.01 -0.83 1.51
C ILE A 102 -12.22 -1.28 2.75
N ILE A 103 -11.50 -2.38 2.66
CA ILE A 103 -10.65 -2.88 3.76
C ILE A 103 -9.55 -1.88 4.16
N ASP A 104 -9.16 -0.97 3.28
CA ASP A 104 -8.15 0.06 3.55
C ASP A 104 -8.70 1.25 4.34
N ILE A 105 -10.00 1.49 4.26
CA ILE A 105 -10.66 2.65 4.87
C ILE A 105 -10.42 2.70 6.39
N ASN A 106 -10.39 1.55 7.06
CA ASN A 106 -10.14 1.47 8.50
C ASN A 106 -8.73 1.95 8.91
N CYS A 107 -7.78 1.97 7.97
CA CYS A 107 -6.46 2.57 8.15
C CYS A 107 -6.43 4.01 7.66
N MET A 108 -7.06 4.29 6.52
CA MET A 108 -7.02 5.60 5.88
C MET A 108 -7.73 6.66 6.72
N GLN A 109 -8.91 6.34 7.27
CA GLN A 109 -9.70 7.30 8.04
C GLN A 109 -8.94 7.84 9.27
N PRO A 110 -8.41 6.99 10.18
CA PRO A 110 -7.68 7.52 11.35
C PRO A 110 -6.40 8.26 10.98
N ILE A 111 -5.70 7.87 9.92
CA ILE A 111 -4.54 8.62 9.40
C ILE A 111 -4.96 10.01 8.95
N LYS A 112 -6.03 10.12 8.17
CA LYS A 112 -6.55 11.39 7.69
C LYS A 112 -7.03 12.28 8.84
N ASP A 113 -7.77 11.73 9.78
CA ASP A 113 -8.30 12.46 10.96
C ASP A 113 -7.16 12.99 11.84
N ALA A 114 -6.03 12.31 11.90
CA ALA A 114 -4.83 12.75 12.60
C ALA A 114 -4.01 13.79 11.82
N GLY A 115 -4.38 14.13 10.59
CA GLY A 115 -3.64 15.05 9.72
C GLY A 115 -2.52 14.42 8.90
N GLY A 116 -2.55 13.09 8.74
CA GLY A 116 -1.74 12.37 7.76
C GLY A 116 -2.30 12.52 6.34
N ILE A 117 -1.76 11.76 5.40
CA ILE A 117 -2.12 11.86 3.97
C ILE A 117 -2.66 10.50 3.50
N VAL A 118 -3.72 10.52 2.70
CA VAL A 118 -4.28 9.30 2.09
C VAL A 118 -4.44 9.46 0.59
N GLY A 119 -4.06 8.42 -0.16
CA GLY A 119 -4.14 8.42 -1.61
C GLY A 119 -4.56 7.06 -2.16
N CYS A 120 -4.96 7.05 -3.42
CA CYS A 120 -5.39 5.83 -4.09
C CYS A 120 -5.11 5.85 -5.60
N PRO A 121 -5.03 4.68 -6.26
CA PRO A 121 -4.95 4.60 -7.71
C PRO A 121 -6.27 5.05 -8.38
N ALA A 122 -6.21 5.33 -9.68
CA ALA A 122 -7.35 5.81 -10.47
C ALA A 122 -8.55 4.86 -10.48
N ASP A 123 -8.31 3.56 -10.35
CA ASP A 123 -9.31 2.49 -10.37
C ASP A 123 -9.69 1.96 -8.98
N ALA A 124 -9.33 2.67 -7.90
CA ALA A 124 -9.83 2.39 -6.56
C ALA A 124 -11.36 2.46 -6.51
N VAL A 125 -11.96 1.78 -5.53
CA VAL A 125 -13.40 1.85 -5.32
C VAL A 125 -13.83 3.27 -4.94
N ARG A 126 -15.09 3.59 -5.21
CA ARG A 126 -15.63 4.95 -5.04
C ARG A 126 -15.42 5.52 -3.63
N GLU A 127 -15.65 4.71 -2.62
CA GLU A 127 -15.56 5.08 -1.21
C GLU A 127 -14.12 5.50 -0.84
N VAL A 128 -13.14 4.77 -1.32
CA VAL A 128 -11.72 5.09 -1.12
C VAL A 128 -11.35 6.39 -1.84
N LYS A 129 -11.82 6.58 -3.09
CA LYS A 129 -11.61 7.83 -3.82
C LYS A 129 -12.19 9.04 -3.10
N GLN A 130 -13.39 8.91 -2.51
CA GLN A 130 -14.04 9.99 -1.77
C GLN A 130 -13.28 10.37 -0.48
N LEU A 131 -12.63 9.39 0.14
CA LEU A 131 -11.82 9.61 1.34
C LEU A 131 -10.44 10.20 1.00
N SER A 132 -9.87 9.86 -0.15
CA SER A 132 -8.49 10.19 -0.51
C SER A 132 -8.27 11.69 -0.68
N ASP A 133 -7.11 12.16 -0.20
CA ASP A 133 -6.60 13.51 -0.46
C ASP A 133 -6.04 13.61 -1.88
N TYR A 134 -5.56 12.48 -2.41
CA TYR A 134 -5.02 12.38 -3.76
C TYR A 134 -5.50 11.12 -4.48
N VAL A 135 -6.16 11.29 -5.61
CA VAL A 135 -6.52 10.21 -6.53
C VAL A 135 -5.57 10.27 -7.73
N CYS A 136 -4.82 9.19 -7.93
CA CYS A 136 -3.83 9.14 -9.01
C CYS A 136 -4.48 9.16 -10.40
N ILE A 137 -3.72 9.59 -11.40
CA ILE A 137 -4.14 9.55 -12.81
C ILE A 137 -4.03 8.11 -13.35
N ASN A 138 -3.00 7.38 -12.93
CA ASN A 138 -2.76 6.02 -13.38
C ASN A 138 -3.51 5.00 -12.54
N LYS A 139 -3.85 3.87 -13.17
CA LYS A 139 -4.42 2.71 -12.48
C LYS A 139 -3.35 1.97 -11.67
N ALA A 140 -3.82 1.18 -10.71
CA ALA A 140 -2.98 0.27 -9.94
C ALA A 140 -2.19 -0.69 -10.86
N GLY A 141 -0.93 -0.95 -10.53
CA GLY A 141 -0.04 -1.76 -11.35
C GLY A 141 0.46 -1.09 -12.64
N GLU A 142 0.06 0.14 -12.89
CA GLU A 142 0.44 0.94 -14.07
C GLU A 142 1.24 2.20 -13.69
N GLY A 143 1.91 2.18 -12.55
CA GLY A 143 2.70 3.31 -12.06
C GLY A 143 1.88 4.35 -11.28
N ALA A 144 0.82 3.93 -10.61
CA ALA A 144 -0.03 4.83 -9.82
C ALA A 144 0.73 5.45 -8.63
N LEU A 145 1.56 4.66 -7.95
CA LEU A 145 2.36 5.15 -6.82
C LEU A 145 3.40 6.18 -7.27
N ARG A 146 3.90 6.05 -8.52
CA ARG A 146 4.85 6.99 -9.14
C ARG A 146 4.20 8.33 -9.46
#